data_8c837bcd241329a9b4811c3cf8ae960f
#
_entry.id   8c837bcd241329a9b4811c3cf8ae960f
#
_cell.length_a   1.000
_cell.length_b   1.000
_cell.length_c   1.000
_cell.angle_alpha   90.00
_cell.angle_beta   90.00
_cell.angle_gamma   90.00
#
_symmetry.space_group_name_H-M   'P 1'
#
loop_
_entity.id
_entity.type
_entity.pdbx_description
1 polymer ?
#
loop_
_entity_poly.entity_id
_entity_poly.type
_entity_poly.pdbx_seq_one_letter_code
_entity_poly.pdbx_strand_id
1 'polypeptide(L)'
;VTDHHLPALVHDAIVLPDANVIVNPNQPGCGFASKALAGVGVMFYVLLALRGELRERGVFTQQTQPRLDALLDLVALGTVADVVKLDANNRRLVAQGLKRIRNGQMHAGVAALFSAAGRDPQRAAAFDFGFALGPRINAAGRLSDMTLGIECLLTDDAGRAAELAKQLDTINRERREVEGGMREQAEAWLEDLMAKQADTAPPALAIFDAGFHEGVVGIVASRLKDRVHRPTFVFARGQDGLLKGSGRSIPGFHLRDALDLLAKRHPEVLKRFGGHAMAAGCTLDEQHFATFDAAFQQVASEWLDAATLSRTLLSDGPLGVEHFNAQTVHALDAQVWGQAFEPPVFVDEVEVVSQRLVGEKHLKLSVRFGGVVRDAIWFGHSEPVDATLRLAYRLSVDAYNGRERVQMVVEAAA
;
A
#
# COMPACT_ATOMS: atom_id res chain seq x y z
N VAL A 1 15.54 21.39 -6.62
CA VAL A 1 14.90 20.28 -5.91
C VAL A 1 13.56 20.00 -6.56
N THR A 2 13.26 18.71 -6.81
CA THR A 2 11.91 18.23 -7.17
C THR A 2 11.42 17.35 -6.03
N ASP A 3 10.20 17.58 -5.53
CA ASP A 3 9.65 16.86 -4.39
C ASP A 3 8.11 16.85 -4.47
N HIS A 4 7.47 16.01 -3.66
CA HIS A 4 6.01 15.92 -3.55
C HIS A 4 5.53 15.84 -2.08
N HIS A 5 6.45 15.78 -1.13
CA HIS A 5 6.11 15.77 0.29
C HIS A 5 5.55 17.11 0.76
N LEU A 6 4.78 17.07 1.83
CA LEU A 6 4.39 18.30 2.52
C LEU A 6 5.63 18.99 3.09
N PRO A 7 5.76 20.31 2.95
CA PRO A 7 6.86 21.06 3.57
C PRO A 7 6.90 20.84 5.08
N ALA A 8 8.11 20.85 5.65
CA ALA A 8 8.29 20.72 7.09
C ALA A 8 7.72 21.94 7.82
N LEU A 9 7.11 21.70 8.98
CA LEU A 9 6.67 22.74 9.91
C LEU A 9 7.60 22.75 11.12
N VAL A 10 8.19 23.90 11.42
CA VAL A 10 9.02 24.13 12.60
C VAL A 10 8.45 25.35 13.33
N HIS A 11 7.95 25.18 14.55
CA HIS A 11 7.28 26.23 15.33
C HIS A 11 6.17 26.94 14.53
N ASP A 12 5.32 26.16 13.85
CA ASP A 12 4.24 26.62 12.97
C ASP A 12 4.68 27.41 11.72
N ALA A 13 5.99 27.55 11.50
CA ALA A 13 6.54 28.12 10.28
C ALA A 13 6.90 27.03 9.27
N ILE A 14 6.56 27.28 8.00
CA ILE A 14 6.95 26.39 6.91
C ILE A 14 8.44 26.57 6.63
N VAL A 15 9.19 25.48 6.67
CA VAL A 15 10.61 25.44 6.36
C VAL A 15 10.82 24.68 5.06
N LEU A 16 11.43 25.35 4.10
CA LEU A 16 11.83 24.76 2.82
C LEU A 16 13.36 24.52 2.82
N PRO A 17 13.86 23.52 2.07
CA PRO A 17 15.28 23.31 1.92
C PRO A 17 15.93 24.51 1.21
N ASP A 18 17.20 24.78 1.53
CA ASP A 18 17.98 25.80 0.84
C ASP A 18 18.31 25.30 -0.58
N ALA A 19 17.63 25.86 -1.57
CA ALA A 19 17.77 25.48 -2.97
C ALA A 19 17.42 26.66 -3.89
N ASN A 20 18.12 26.76 -5.03
CA ASN A 20 17.86 27.81 -6.04
C ASN A 20 16.45 27.76 -6.59
N VAL A 21 15.92 26.55 -6.79
CA VAL A 21 14.57 26.30 -7.30
C VAL A 21 14.00 25.06 -6.63
N ILE A 22 12.75 25.12 -6.21
CA ILE A 22 11.99 24.00 -5.68
C ILE A 22 10.73 23.84 -6.49
N VAL A 23 10.51 22.64 -7.06
CA VAL A 23 9.27 22.26 -7.76
C VAL A 23 8.58 21.19 -6.92
N ASN A 24 7.55 21.62 -6.21
CA ASN A 24 6.76 20.75 -5.36
C ASN A 24 5.28 21.22 -5.39
N PRO A 25 4.31 20.39 -5.79
CA PRO A 25 2.91 20.79 -5.87
C PRO A 25 2.31 21.14 -4.49
N ASN A 26 2.94 20.71 -3.40
CA ASN A 26 2.49 20.94 -2.03
C ASN A 26 3.10 22.18 -1.36
N GLN A 27 3.89 22.96 -2.09
CA GLN A 27 4.34 24.27 -1.59
C GLN A 27 3.16 25.23 -1.42
N PRO A 28 3.19 26.10 -0.40
CA PRO A 28 2.22 27.17 -0.24
C PRO A 28 2.13 28.04 -1.50
N GLY A 29 0.92 28.37 -1.89
CA GLY A 29 0.68 29.19 -3.08
C GLY A 29 0.82 28.47 -4.43
N CYS A 30 1.25 27.22 -4.47
CA CYS A 30 1.29 26.45 -5.73
C CYS A 30 -0.13 26.20 -6.26
N GLY A 31 -0.42 26.66 -7.50
CA GLY A 31 -1.72 26.48 -8.15
C GLY A 31 -1.92 25.15 -8.87
N PHE A 32 -0.96 24.22 -8.83
CA PHE A 32 -1.09 22.92 -9.49
C PHE A 32 -2.18 22.07 -8.82
N ALA A 33 -3.16 21.63 -9.61
CA ALA A 33 -4.39 21.03 -9.08
C ALA A 33 -4.17 19.66 -8.44
N SER A 34 -3.27 18.82 -9.00
CA SER A 34 -2.97 17.47 -8.49
C SER A 34 -1.92 17.53 -7.39
N LYS A 35 -2.37 17.64 -6.14
CA LYS A 35 -1.49 17.67 -4.96
C LYS A 35 -0.93 16.30 -4.59
N ALA A 36 -1.48 15.25 -5.17
CA ALA A 36 -1.12 13.86 -4.88
C ALA A 36 -0.11 13.26 -5.87
N LEU A 37 0.60 14.07 -6.66
CA LEU A 37 1.66 13.54 -7.52
C LEU A 37 2.72 12.79 -6.71
N ALA A 38 3.19 11.65 -7.22
CA ALA A 38 4.43 11.04 -6.76
C ALA A 38 5.65 11.84 -7.28
N GLY A 39 6.81 11.67 -6.67
CA GLY A 39 8.04 12.35 -7.09
C GLY A 39 8.37 12.15 -8.58
N VAL A 40 8.16 10.94 -9.10
CA VAL A 40 8.31 10.63 -10.53
C VAL A 40 7.33 11.41 -11.40
N GLY A 41 6.12 11.64 -10.93
CA GLY A 41 5.11 12.46 -11.61
C GLY A 41 5.52 13.93 -11.66
N VAL A 42 6.06 14.47 -10.57
CA VAL A 42 6.60 15.84 -10.53
C VAL A 42 7.72 15.98 -11.58
N MET A 43 8.67 15.05 -11.59
CA MET A 43 9.76 15.07 -12.57
C MET A 43 9.24 14.96 -14.00
N PHE A 44 8.23 14.13 -14.26
CA PHE A 44 7.62 14.01 -15.58
C PHE A 44 7.04 15.35 -16.08
N TYR A 45 6.34 16.10 -15.22
CA TYR A 45 5.83 17.44 -15.56
C TYR A 45 6.96 18.46 -15.77
N VAL A 46 8.05 18.40 -14.99
CA VAL A 46 9.24 19.22 -15.24
C VAL A 46 9.84 18.93 -16.61
N LEU A 47 9.96 17.66 -16.99
CA LEU A 47 10.45 17.27 -18.31
C LEU A 47 9.53 17.73 -19.46
N LEU A 48 8.21 17.69 -19.26
CA LEU A 48 7.25 18.20 -20.23
C LEU A 48 7.41 19.72 -20.44
N ALA A 49 7.53 20.48 -19.34
CA ALA A 49 7.75 21.93 -19.38
C ALA A 49 9.11 22.27 -20.03
N LEU A 50 10.17 21.59 -19.64
CA LEU A 50 11.51 21.76 -20.21
C LEU A 50 11.53 21.47 -21.71
N ARG A 51 10.89 20.39 -22.14
CA ARG A 51 10.78 20.09 -23.59
C ARG A 51 10.04 21.17 -24.33
N GLY A 52 8.96 21.73 -23.75
CA GLY A 52 8.21 22.84 -24.32
C GLY A 52 9.09 24.07 -24.52
N GLU A 53 9.79 24.49 -23.48
CA GLU A 53 10.70 25.63 -23.46
C GLU A 53 11.86 25.47 -24.48
N LEU A 54 12.50 24.31 -24.51
CA LEU A 54 13.59 24.03 -25.45
C LEU A 54 13.12 24.01 -26.89
N ARG A 55 11.89 23.60 -27.15
CA ARG A 55 11.28 23.70 -28.48
C ARG A 55 11.01 25.17 -28.87
N GLU A 56 10.50 26.00 -27.98
CA GLU A 56 10.29 27.43 -28.20
C GLU A 56 11.61 28.14 -28.48
N ARG A 57 12.69 27.74 -27.81
CA ARG A 57 14.06 28.22 -28.07
C ARG A 57 14.72 27.67 -29.33
N GLY A 58 14.03 26.80 -30.08
CA GLY A 58 14.55 26.20 -31.31
C GLY A 58 15.61 25.11 -31.14
N VAL A 59 15.82 24.63 -29.90
CA VAL A 59 16.74 23.49 -29.63
C VAL A 59 16.19 22.19 -30.20
N PHE A 60 14.87 22.00 -30.14
CA PHE A 60 14.17 20.86 -30.74
C PHE A 60 13.11 21.34 -31.73
N THR A 61 12.88 20.51 -32.76
CA THR A 61 11.67 20.56 -33.57
C THR A 61 10.63 19.56 -33.04
N GLN A 62 9.43 19.58 -33.58
CA GLN A 62 8.41 18.59 -33.24
C GLN A 62 8.84 17.17 -33.61
N GLN A 63 9.71 16.99 -34.62
CA GLN A 63 10.22 15.70 -35.08
C GLN A 63 11.44 15.21 -34.26
N THR A 64 12.27 16.14 -33.75
CA THR A 64 13.54 15.81 -33.05
C THR A 64 13.45 15.88 -31.54
N GLN A 65 12.33 16.35 -30.98
CA GLN A 65 12.14 16.41 -29.53
C GLN A 65 12.10 15.02 -28.89
N PRO A 66 12.57 14.89 -27.63
CA PRO A 66 12.53 13.62 -26.88
C PRO A 66 11.09 13.10 -26.73
N ARG A 67 10.93 11.80 -26.89
CA ARG A 67 9.64 11.12 -26.70
C ARG A 67 9.40 10.82 -25.23
N LEU A 68 8.92 11.81 -24.47
CA LEU A 68 8.64 11.66 -23.03
C LEU A 68 7.52 10.66 -22.73
N ASP A 69 6.65 10.35 -23.69
CA ASP A 69 5.68 9.27 -23.56
C ASP A 69 6.34 7.90 -23.30
N ALA A 70 7.59 7.71 -23.74
CA ALA A 70 8.35 6.49 -23.48
C ALA A 70 8.60 6.26 -21.98
N LEU A 71 8.57 7.29 -21.14
CA LEU A 71 8.78 7.22 -19.70
C LEU A 71 7.52 6.85 -18.90
N LEU A 72 6.36 6.73 -19.55
CA LEU A 72 5.08 6.56 -18.85
C LEU A 72 4.93 5.22 -18.13
N ASP A 73 5.65 4.19 -18.52
CA ASP A 73 5.72 2.91 -17.77
C ASP A 73 6.41 3.10 -16.41
N LEU A 74 7.53 3.85 -16.37
CA LEU A 74 8.22 4.20 -15.12
C LEU A 74 7.38 5.16 -14.25
N VAL A 75 6.72 6.14 -14.88
CA VAL A 75 5.83 7.06 -14.17
C VAL A 75 4.66 6.32 -13.54
N ALA A 76 4.06 5.37 -14.26
CA ALA A 76 2.97 4.56 -13.73
C ALA A 76 3.44 3.66 -12.58
N LEU A 77 4.57 2.98 -12.75
CA LEU A 77 5.16 2.13 -11.70
C LEU A 77 5.46 2.95 -10.45
N GLY A 78 6.17 4.07 -10.56
CA GLY A 78 6.53 4.92 -9.42
C GLY A 78 5.31 5.53 -8.74
N THR A 79 4.30 5.98 -9.50
CA THR A 79 3.06 6.54 -8.94
C THR A 79 2.32 5.54 -8.05
N VAL A 80 2.22 4.27 -8.49
CA VAL A 80 1.52 3.24 -7.71
C VAL A 80 2.39 2.71 -6.56
N ALA A 81 3.71 2.52 -6.80
CA ALA A 81 4.63 2.02 -5.78
C ALA A 81 4.84 2.98 -4.61
N ASP A 82 4.68 4.28 -4.84
CA ASP A 82 4.74 5.34 -3.82
C ASP A 82 3.44 5.48 -3.00
N VAL A 83 2.39 4.74 -3.38
CA VAL A 83 1.10 4.69 -2.67
C VAL A 83 0.41 6.05 -2.56
N VAL A 84 0.62 6.95 -3.51
CA VAL A 84 -0.07 8.24 -3.56
C VAL A 84 -1.53 8.09 -3.97
N LYS A 85 -2.38 9.05 -3.58
CA LYS A 85 -3.79 9.05 -3.99
C LYS A 85 -3.91 9.03 -5.52
N LEU A 86 -4.72 8.12 -6.03
CA LEU A 86 -5.04 8.03 -7.46
C LEU A 86 -6.14 9.02 -7.83
N ASP A 87 -5.82 10.30 -7.77
CA ASP A 87 -6.68 11.36 -8.31
C ASP A 87 -6.83 11.24 -9.84
N ALA A 88 -7.65 12.06 -10.45
CA ALA A 88 -7.91 11.99 -11.89
C ALA A 88 -6.63 12.13 -12.75
N ASN A 89 -5.65 12.92 -12.28
CA ASN A 89 -4.38 13.09 -12.98
C ASN A 89 -3.50 11.86 -12.89
N ASN A 90 -3.26 11.35 -11.67
CA ASN A 90 -2.48 10.14 -11.45
C ASN A 90 -3.08 8.93 -12.17
N ARG A 91 -4.41 8.78 -12.16
CA ARG A 91 -5.09 7.71 -12.91
C ARG A 91 -4.83 7.80 -14.40
N ARG A 92 -4.81 9.01 -14.99
CA ARG A 92 -4.49 9.19 -16.41
C ARG A 92 -3.05 8.79 -16.72
N LEU A 93 -2.09 9.18 -15.89
CA LEU A 93 -0.68 8.80 -16.03
C LEU A 93 -0.51 7.28 -15.95
N VAL A 94 -1.10 6.65 -14.92
CA VAL A 94 -1.05 5.19 -14.73
C VAL A 94 -1.74 4.46 -15.88
N ALA A 95 -2.90 4.91 -16.34
CA ALA A 95 -3.61 4.29 -17.46
C ALA A 95 -2.78 4.32 -18.76
N GLN A 96 -2.07 5.44 -19.04
CA GLN A 96 -1.22 5.54 -20.21
C GLN A 96 0.01 4.62 -20.09
N GLY A 97 0.63 4.53 -18.92
CA GLY A 97 1.74 3.60 -18.68
C GLY A 97 1.31 2.14 -18.84
N LEU A 98 0.18 1.73 -18.26
CA LEU A 98 -0.38 0.38 -18.41
C LEU A 98 -0.70 0.07 -19.87
N LYS A 99 -1.28 1.03 -20.60
CA LYS A 99 -1.56 0.86 -22.04
C LYS A 99 -0.27 0.59 -22.83
N ARG A 100 0.80 1.29 -22.54
CA ARG A 100 2.11 1.06 -23.20
C ARG A 100 2.67 -0.32 -22.88
N ILE A 101 2.68 -0.69 -21.59
CA ILE A 101 3.17 -2.00 -21.14
C ILE A 101 2.40 -3.15 -21.82
N ARG A 102 1.06 -3.07 -21.84
CA ARG A 102 0.21 -4.07 -22.50
C ARG A 102 0.50 -4.20 -24.01
N ASN A 103 1.00 -3.15 -24.63
CA ASN A 103 1.44 -3.14 -26.04
C ASN A 103 2.93 -3.48 -26.23
N GLY A 104 3.61 -3.99 -25.21
CA GLY A 104 5.03 -4.35 -25.26
C GLY A 104 5.99 -3.16 -25.27
N GLN A 105 5.51 -1.95 -24.99
CA GLN A 105 6.31 -0.72 -24.99
C GLN A 105 6.70 -0.35 -23.56
N MET A 106 7.79 -0.90 -23.07
CA MET A 106 8.29 -0.68 -21.72
C MET A 106 9.80 -0.77 -21.67
N HIS A 107 10.41 -0.23 -20.60
CA HIS A 107 11.83 -0.34 -20.34
C HIS A 107 12.24 -1.78 -20.02
N ALA A 108 13.49 -2.14 -20.34
CA ALA A 108 14.02 -3.48 -20.10
C ALA A 108 13.88 -3.91 -18.63
N GLY A 109 14.13 -3.01 -17.67
CA GLY A 109 13.96 -3.29 -16.24
C GLY A 109 12.52 -3.59 -15.85
N VAL A 110 11.53 -2.85 -16.40
CA VAL A 110 10.13 -3.12 -16.14
C VAL A 110 9.72 -4.49 -16.67
N ALA A 111 10.14 -4.84 -17.90
CA ALA A 111 9.90 -6.16 -18.48
C ALA A 111 10.53 -7.29 -17.65
N ALA A 112 11.76 -7.10 -17.19
CA ALA A 112 12.47 -8.06 -16.34
C ALA A 112 11.78 -8.25 -14.98
N LEU A 113 11.25 -7.18 -14.38
CA LEU A 113 10.48 -7.25 -13.12
C LEU A 113 9.16 -8.00 -13.30
N PHE A 114 8.44 -7.80 -14.40
CA PHE A 114 7.25 -8.60 -14.72
C PHE A 114 7.60 -10.08 -14.83
N SER A 115 8.67 -10.42 -15.55
CA SER A 115 9.16 -11.80 -15.70
C SER A 115 9.54 -12.41 -14.34
N ALA A 116 10.34 -11.71 -13.52
CA ALA A 116 10.76 -12.18 -12.20
C ALA A 116 9.55 -12.34 -11.24
N ALA A 117 8.50 -11.56 -11.44
CA ALA A 117 7.26 -11.67 -10.68
C ALA A 117 6.33 -12.78 -11.18
N GLY A 118 6.61 -13.42 -12.32
CA GLY A 118 5.72 -14.38 -12.96
C GLY A 118 4.39 -13.73 -13.42
N ARG A 119 4.44 -12.47 -13.85
CA ARG A 119 3.29 -11.71 -14.32
C ARG A 119 3.34 -11.48 -15.82
N ASP A 120 2.18 -11.55 -16.46
CA ASP A 120 2.04 -11.27 -17.88
C ASP A 120 1.86 -9.76 -18.12
N PRO A 121 2.82 -9.08 -18.78
CA PRO A 121 2.70 -7.64 -19.04
C PRO A 121 1.53 -7.30 -19.97
N GLN A 122 1.06 -8.20 -20.82
CA GLN A 122 -0.10 -7.96 -21.69
C GLN A 122 -1.40 -7.80 -20.88
N ARG A 123 -1.41 -8.33 -19.66
CA ARG A 123 -2.54 -8.25 -18.71
C ARG A 123 -2.24 -7.33 -17.51
N ALA A 124 -1.19 -6.51 -17.61
CA ALA A 124 -0.74 -5.65 -16.51
C ALA A 124 -1.88 -4.79 -15.95
N ALA A 125 -1.96 -4.72 -14.63
CA ALA A 125 -2.90 -3.88 -13.89
C ALA A 125 -2.14 -3.03 -12.85
N ALA A 126 -2.77 -2.00 -12.31
CA ALA A 126 -2.18 -1.19 -11.23
C ALA A 126 -1.80 -2.06 -10.01
N PHE A 127 -2.56 -3.12 -9.75
CA PHE A 127 -2.25 -4.12 -8.74
C PHE A 127 -0.85 -4.74 -8.89
N ASP A 128 -0.40 -5.02 -10.11
CA ASP A 128 0.93 -5.60 -10.34
C ASP A 128 2.04 -4.64 -9.92
N PHE A 129 1.86 -3.34 -10.12
CA PHE A 129 2.82 -2.34 -9.65
C PHE A 129 2.92 -2.29 -8.12
N GLY A 130 1.77 -2.27 -7.43
CA GLY A 130 1.73 -2.16 -5.97
C GLY A 130 2.12 -3.44 -5.24
N PHE A 131 1.79 -4.62 -5.78
CA PHE A 131 1.93 -5.90 -5.07
C PHE A 131 2.91 -6.89 -5.69
N ALA A 132 3.38 -6.63 -6.91
CA ALA A 132 4.39 -7.48 -7.55
C ALA A 132 5.70 -6.73 -7.82
N LEU A 133 5.72 -5.66 -8.61
CA LEU A 133 6.94 -4.97 -9.01
C LEU A 133 7.49 -4.05 -7.90
N GLY A 134 6.66 -3.15 -7.35
CA GLY A 134 7.05 -2.21 -6.31
C GLY A 134 7.68 -2.86 -5.08
N PRO A 135 7.11 -3.94 -4.52
CA PRO A 135 7.71 -4.65 -3.40
C PRO A 135 9.13 -5.18 -3.65
N ARG A 136 9.46 -5.60 -4.89
CA ARG A 136 10.81 -6.04 -5.26
C ARG A 136 11.81 -4.90 -5.22
N ILE A 137 11.45 -3.76 -5.79
CA ILE A 137 12.29 -2.55 -5.78
C ILE A 137 12.45 -2.05 -4.34
N ASN A 138 11.34 -1.91 -3.60
CA ASN A 138 11.36 -1.38 -2.24
C ASN A 138 12.09 -2.29 -1.24
N ALA A 139 12.17 -3.61 -1.48
CA ALA A 139 12.90 -4.54 -0.62
C ALA A 139 14.40 -4.23 -0.60
N ALA A 140 14.99 -3.81 -1.72
CA ALA A 140 16.39 -3.40 -1.78
C ALA A 140 16.70 -2.25 -0.80
N GLY A 141 15.87 -1.21 -0.76
CA GLY A 141 16.03 -0.09 0.17
C GLY A 141 15.76 -0.42 1.65
N ARG A 142 15.23 -1.61 1.94
CA ARG A 142 14.95 -2.06 3.32
C ARG A 142 16.00 -3.01 3.89
N LEU A 143 16.54 -3.89 3.06
CA LEU A 143 17.45 -4.96 3.46
C LEU A 143 18.83 -4.91 2.79
N SER A 144 19.01 -4.05 1.78
CA SER A 144 20.21 -4.00 0.96
C SER A 144 20.47 -2.56 0.47
N ASP A 145 20.79 -2.40 -0.81
CA ASP A 145 21.09 -1.11 -1.45
C ASP A 145 20.06 -0.81 -2.55
N MET A 146 19.40 0.36 -2.45
CA MET A 146 18.45 0.84 -3.45
C MET A 146 19.06 1.04 -4.83
N THR A 147 20.39 1.17 -4.93
CA THR A 147 21.11 1.29 -6.20
C THR A 147 20.78 0.14 -7.16
N LEU A 148 20.57 -1.08 -6.65
CA LEU A 148 20.15 -2.23 -7.46
C LEU A 148 18.81 -1.98 -8.19
N GLY A 149 17.85 -1.39 -7.48
CA GLY A 149 16.55 -1.04 -8.06
C GLY A 149 16.68 0.07 -9.11
N ILE A 150 17.50 1.08 -8.83
CA ILE A 150 17.76 2.20 -9.75
C ILE A 150 18.44 1.69 -11.02
N GLU A 151 19.49 0.87 -10.88
CA GLU A 151 20.22 0.30 -12.02
C GLU A 151 19.31 -0.59 -12.88
N CYS A 152 18.46 -1.41 -12.25
CA CYS A 152 17.48 -2.24 -12.96
C CYS A 152 16.55 -1.41 -13.84
N LEU A 153 16.08 -0.26 -13.37
CA LEU A 153 15.17 0.60 -14.13
C LEU A 153 15.86 1.48 -15.16
N LEU A 154 17.17 1.74 -15.01
CA LEU A 154 17.96 2.60 -15.92
C LEU A 154 18.63 1.85 -17.06
N THR A 155 18.90 0.55 -16.91
CA THR A 155 19.61 -0.20 -17.95
C THR A 155 18.74 -0.47 -19.17
N ASP A 156 19.33 -0.28 -20.36
CA ASP A 156 18.74 -0.69 -21.64
C ASP A 156 19.11 -2.13 -22.03
N ASP A 157 20.08 -2.75 -21.32
CA ASP A 157 20.51 -4.13 -21.56
C ASP A 157 19.53 -5.12 -20.90
N ALA A 158 18.85 -5.90 -21.72
CA ALA A 158 17.86 -6.88 -21.25
C ALA A 158 18.48 -8.00 -20.39
N GLY A 159 19.74 -8.41 -20.67
CA GLY A 159 20.45 -9.40 -19.87
C GLY A 159 20.77 -8.87 -18.48
N ARG A 160 21.31 -7.65 -18.40
CA ARG A 160 21.60 -6.97 -17.15
C ARG A 160 20.32 -6.70 -16.34
N ALA A 161 19.25 -6.25 -17.00
CA ALA A 161 17.94 -6.05 -16.36
C ALA A 161 17.41 -7.35 -15.73
N ALA A 162 17.55 -8.49 -16.43
CA ALA A 162 17.10 -9.78 -15.93
C ALA A 162 17.92 -10.25 -14.70
N GLU A 163 19.24 -10.04 -14.68
CA GLU A 163 20.09 -10.34 -13.52
C GLU A 163 19.66 -9.51 -12.30
N LEU A 164 19.50 -8.19 -12.48
CA LEU A 164 19.11 -7.28 -11.40
C LEU A 164 17.70 -7.59 -10.88
N ALA A 165 16.74 -7.84 -11.75
CA ALA A 165 15.38 -8.22 -11.36
C ALA A 165 15.36 -9.53 -10.56
N LYS A 166 16.21 -10.50 -10.89
CA LYS A 166 16.38 -11.75 -10.12
C LYS A 166 16.95 -11.49 -8.73
N GLN A 167 17.96 -10.60 -8.62
CA GLN A 167 18.51 -10.20 -7.32
C GLN A 167 17.44 -9.52 -6.46
N LEU A 168 16.69 -8.58 -7.03
CA LEU A 168 15.59 -7.90 -6.37
C LEU A 168 14.49 -8.88 -5.91
N ASP A 169 14.17 -9.91 -6.70
CA ASP A 169 13.24 -10.96 -6.31
C ASP A 169 13.76 -11.79 -5.13
N THR A 170 15.05 -12.09 -5.10
CA THR A 170 15.68 -12.80 -3.97
C THR A 170 15.59 -11.97 -2.69
N ILE A 171 16.01 -10.70 -2.72
CA ILE A 171 15.91 -9.78 -1.57
C ILE A 171 14.44 -9.63 -1.10
N ASN A 172 13.49 -9.58 -2.03
CA ASN A 172 12.08 -9.48 -1.67
C ASN A 172 11.54 -10.78 -1.04
N ARG A 173 12.06 -11.95 -1.41
CA ARG A 173 11.74 -13.22 -0.71
C ARG A 173 12.28 -13.23 0.71
N GLU A 174 13.54 -12.86 0.90
CA GLU A 174 14.17 -12.73 2.23
C GLU A 174 13.38 -11.74 3.11
N ARG A 175 13.00 -10.58 2.56
CA ARG A 175 12.14 -9.62 3.27
C ARG A 175 10.81 -10.25 3.70
N ARG A 176 10.18 -11.05 2.83
CA ARG A 176 8.90 -11.71 3.16
C ARG A 176 9.06 -12.77 4.26
N GLU A 177 10.17 -13.48 4.28
CA GLU A 177 10.49 -14.45 5.34
C GLU A 177 10.67 -13.75 6.68
N VAL A 178 11.46 -12.66 6.72
CA VAL A 178 11.61 -11.82 7.92
C VAL A 178 10.27 -11.24 8.36
N GLU A 179 9.47 -10.69 7.43
CA GLU A 179 8.13 -10.18 7.72
C GLU A 179 7.21 -11.26 8.30
N GLY A 180 7.25 -12.47 7.71
CA GLY A 180 6.44 -13.60 8.16
C GLY A 180 6.76 -13.99 9.59
N GLY A 181 8.03 -14.19 9.92
CA GLY A 181 8.46 -14.53 11.27
C GLY A 181 8.12 -13.44 12.31
N MET A 182 8.39 -12.19 11.99
CA MET A 182 8.01 -11.06 12.87
C MET A 182 6.50 -10.96 13.07
N ARG A 183 5.72 -11.18 12.01
CA ARG A 183 4.25 -11.16 12.10
C ARG A 183 3.73 -12.28 12.99
N GLU A 184 4.22 -13.51 12.82
CA GLU A 184 3.80 -14.64 13.64
C GLU A 184 4.11 -14.41 15.12
N GLN A 185 5.29 -13.87 15.45
CA GLN A 185 5.65 -13.50 16.81
C GLN A 185 4.74 -12.41 17.39
N ALA A 186 4.46 -11.37 16.60
CA ALA A 186 3.60 -10.27 17.03
C ALA A 186 2.11 -10.69 17.14
N GLU A 187 1.66 -11.63 16.32
CA GLU A 187 0.31 -12.22 16.41
C GLU A 187 0.18 -13.10 17.65
N ALA A 188 1.17 -13.92 17.96
CA ALA A 188 1.18 -14.73 19.19
C ALA A 188 1.19 -13.84 20.44
N TRP A 189 1.97 -12.75 20.44
CA TRP A 189 1.94 -11.76 21.52
C TRP A 189 0.55 -11.12 21.69
N LEU A 190 -0.10 -10.77 20.58
CA LEU A 190 -1.44 -10.21 20.60
C LEU A 190 -2.48 -11.18 21.16
N GLU A 191 -2.42 -12.45 20.78
CA GLU A 191 -3.31 -13.51 21.30
C GLU A 191 -3.15 -13.70 22.82
N ASP A 192 -1.90 -13.71 23.31
CA ASP A 192 -1.62 -13.77 24.76
C ASP A 192 -2.17 -12.52 25.50
N LEU A 193 -2.03 -11.33 24.90
CA LEU A 193 -2.59 -10.10 25.44
C LEU A 193 -4.12 -10.13 25.53
N MET A 194 -4.77 -10.56 24.46
CA MET A 194 -6.24 -10.64 24.38
C MET A 194 -6.79 -11.66 25.38
N ALA A 195 -6.15 -12.82 25.51
CA ALA A 195 -6.51 -13.84 26.50
C ALA A 195 -6.43 -13.32 27.93
N LYS A 196 -5.47 -12.43 28.23
CA LYS A 196 -5.31 -11.79 29.55
C LYS A 196 -6.30 -10.66 29.81
N GLN A 197 -6.82 -10.01 28.78
CA GLN A 197 -7.70 -8.83 28.88
C GLN A 197 -9.18 -9.11 28.54
N ALA A 198 -9.65 -10.36 28.74
CA ALA A 198 -11.04 -10.74 28.47
C ALA A 198 -11.51 -10.41 27.04
N ASP A 199 -10.74 -10.78 26.02
CA ASP A 199 -11.02 -10.64 24.60
C ASP A 199 -11.18 -9.20 24.06
N THR A 200 -10.82 -8.19 24.82
CA THR A 200 -10.85 -6.80 24.33
C THR A 200 -9.44 -6.32 23.97
N ALA A 201 -9.21 -6.01 22.69
CA ALA A 201 -7.97 -5.37 22.28
C ALA A 201 -7.86 -3.97 22.92
N PRO A 202 -6.68 -3.56 23.40
CA PRO A 202 -6.47 -2.21 23.93
C PRO A 202 -6.73 -1.16 22.82
N PRO A 203 -7.00 0.10 23.18
CA PRO A 203 -7.36 1.16 22.22
C PRO A 203 -6.24 1.48 21.22
N ALA A 204 -4.99 1.16 21.57
CA ALA A 204 -3.81 1.24 20.71
C ALA A 204 -2.82 0.15 21.10
N LEU A 205 -1.91 -0.21 20.20
CA LEU A 205 -0.88 -1.23 20.41
C LEU A 205 0.51 -0.64 20.26
N ALA A 206 1.42 -0.98 21.19
CA ALA A 206 2.85 -0.83 21.01
C ALA A 206 3.53 -2.18 21.28
N ILE A 207 4.32 -2.65 20.32
CA ILE A 207 5.00 -3.94 20.39
C ILE A 207 6.49 -3.75 20.16
N PHE A 208 7.30 -4.32 21.02
CA PHE A 208 8.74 -4.37 20.85
C PHE A 208 9.24 -5.82 21.07
N ASP A 209 10.12 -6.24 20.19
CA ASP A 209 10.92 -7.45 20.37
C ASP A 209 12.35 -7.21 19.87
N ALA A 210 13.33 -7.72 20.63
CA ALA A 210 14.75 -7.54 20.33
C ALA A 210 15.18 -8.23 19.01
N GLY A 211 14.44 -9.23 18.56
CA GLY A 211 14.65 -9.94 17.30
C GLY A 211 14.02 -9.26 16.08
N PHE A 212 13.27 -8.18 16.27
CA PHE A 212 12.64 -7.48 15.15
C PHE A 212 13.63 -6.68 14.33
N HIS A 213 13.41 -6.66 13.00
CA HIS A 213 14.24 -5.93 12.05
C HIS A 213 13.65 -4.56 11.72
N GLU A 214 14.45 -3.48 11.89
CA GLU A 214 13.98 -2.10 11.71
C GLU A 214 13.42 -1.79 10.30
N GLY A 215 13.92 -2.45 9.24
CA GLY A 215 13.43 -2.29 7.88
C GLY A 215 12.01 -2.84 7.63
N VAL A 216 11.48 -3.65 8.56
CA VAL A 216 10.21 -4.38 8.37
C VAL A 216 9.13 -3.98 9.37
N VAL A 217 9.46 -3.34 10.49
CA VAL A 217 8.51 -2.94 11.55
C VAL A 217 7.28 -2.20 11.02
N GLY A 218 7.43 -1.34 10.01
CA GLY A 218 6.30 -0.60 9.43
C GLY A 218 5.31 -1.47 8.65
N ILE A 219 5.77 -2.60 8.10
CA ILE A 219 4.90 -3.56 7.41
C ILE A 219 4.13 -4.38 8.45
N VAL A 220 4.81 -4.83 9.49
CA VAL A 220 4.19 -5.58 10.60
C VAL A 220 3.17 -4.70 11.31
N ALA A 221 3.48 -3.43 11.60
CA ALA A 221 2.52 -2.48 12.17
C ALA A 221 1.26 -2.34 11.32
N SER A 222 1.41 -2.30 9.97
CA SER A 222 0.25 -2.25 9.06
C SER A 222 -0.61 -3.51 9.17
N ARG A 223 0.00 -4.71 9.19
CA ARG A 223 -0.73 -5.99 9.29
C ARG A 223 -1.50 -6.11 10.59
N LEU A 224 -0.86 -5.77 11.71
CA LEU A 224 -1.52 -5.79 13.02
C LEU A 224 -2.65 -4.77 13.10
N LYS A 225 -2.41 -3.54 12.65
CA LYS A 225 -3.45 -2.50 12.55
C LYS A 225 -4.67 -2.99 11.76
N ASP A 226 -4.45 -3.65 10.61
CA ASP A 226 -5.54 -4.19 9.79
C ASP A 226 -6.28 -5.34 10.48
N ARG A 227 -5.58 -6.17 11.25
CA ARG A 227 -6.17 -7.30 11.99
C ARG A 227 -7.08 -6.84 13.13
N VAL A 228 -6.59 -5.90 13.95
CA VAL A 228 -7.30 -5.49 15.18
C VAL A 228 -8.05 -4.16 15.07
N HIS A 229 -7.89 -3.45 13.96
CA HIS A 229 -8.44 -2.11 13.73
C HIS A 229 -8.09 -1.14 14.87
N ARG A 230 -6.79 -1.05 15.20
CA ARG A 230 -6.24 -0.18 16.25
C ARG A 230 -4.99 0.54 15.75
N PRO A 231 -4.73 1.79 16.16
CA PRO A 231 -3.43 2.42 15.95
C PRO A 231 -2.34 1.54 16.53
N THR A 232 -1.30 1.27 15.75
CA THR A 232 -0.28 0.28 16.15
C THR A 232 1.11 0.81 15.87
N PHE A 233 2.00 0.75 16.87
CA PHE A 233 3.44 0.90 16.73
C PHE A 233 4.15 -0.44 16.88
N VAL A 234 5.13 -0.69 16.02
CA VAL A 234 6.07 -1.83 16.16
C VAL A 234 7.48 -1.26 16.21
N PHE A 235 8.26 -1.73 17.18
CA PHE A 235 9.62 -1.28 17.46
C PHE A 235 10.64 -2.38 17.22
N ALA A 236 11.79 -1.99 16.70
CA ALA A 236 13.00 -2.79 16.65
C ALA A 236 14.16 -2.03 17.27
N ARG A 237 15.19 -2.76 17.69
CA ARG A 237 16.43 -2.16 18.16
C ARG A 237 17.30 -1.77 16.97
N GLY A 238 17.59 -0.48 16.82
CA GLY A 238 18.51 0.01 15.81
C GLY A 238 19.98 -0.29 16.16
N GLN A 239 20.87 -0.10 15.20
CA GLN A 239 22.31 -0.30 15.37
C GLN A 239 22.93 0.65 16.41
N ASP A 240 22.29 1.80 16.65
CA ASP A 240 22.64 2.78 17.68
C ASP A 240 22.15 2.41 19.10
N GLY A 241 21.54 1.23 19.27
CA GLY A 241 20.97 0.75 20.52
C GLY A 241 19.62 1.39 20.90
N LEU A 242 19.12 2.33 20.11
CA LEU A 242 17.83 2.96 20.34
C LEU A 242 16.69 2.14 19.72
N LEU A 243 15.48 2.24 20.26
CA LEU A 243 14.30 1.69 19.66
C LEU A 243 13.81 2.59 18.52
N LYS A 244 13.67 1.99 17.34
CA LYS A 244 13.09 2.61 16.14
C LYS A 244 11.67 2.08 15.97
N GLY A 245 10.69 2.96 16.19
CA GLY A 245 9.27 2.63 16.06
C GLY A 245 8.70 3.09 14.73
N SER A 246 7.89 2.24 14.12
CA SER A 246 7.07 2.62 12.98
C SER A 246 5.61 2.37 13.31
N GLY A 247 4.80 3.42 13.21
CA GLY A 247 3.38 3.40 13.52
C GLY A 247 2.49 3.43 12.29
N ARG A 248 1.33 2.79 12.41
CA ARG A 248 0.24 2.83 11.44
C ARG A 248 -1.07 3.12 12.15
N SER A 249 -1.91 3.96 11.53
CA SER A 249 -3.16 4.42 12.14
C SER A 249 -4.41 3.91 11.44
N ILE A 250 -5.53 4.13 12.10
CA ILE A 250 -6.88 3.96 11.57
C ILE A 250 -7.50 5.33 11.27
N PRO A 251 -8.54 5.43 10.42
CA PRO A 251 -9.30 6.66 10.25
C PRO A 251 -9.78 7.21 11.60
N GLY A 252 -9.74 8.52 11.77
CA GLY A 252 -10.15 9.18 13.02
C GLY A 252 -9.02 9.38 14.04
N PHE A 253 -7.84 8.77 13.88
CA PHE A 253 -6.70 8.94 14.78
C PHE A 253 -5.48 9.50 14.05
N HIS A 254 -5.11 10.74 14.34
CA HIS A 254 -3.97 11.41 13.71
C HIS A 254 -2.66 11.08 14.44
N LEU A 255 -1.88 10.15 13.88
CA LEU A 255 -0.73 9.54 14.56
C LEU A 255 0.37 10.54 14.95
N ARG A 256 0.68 11.49 14.06
CA ARG A 256 1.70 12.50 14.37
C ARG A 256 1.28 13.42 15.51
N ASP A 257 0.01 13.84 15.53
CA ASP A 257 -0.51 14.70 16.61
C ASP A 257 -0.56 13.96 17.94
N ALA A 258 -0.85 12.65 17.90
CA ALA A 258 -0.76 11.80 19.09
C ALA A 258 0.66 11.73 19.65
N LEU A 259 1.67 11.60 18.78
CA LEU A 259 3.10 11.66 19.19
C LEU A 259 3.49 13.04 19.72
N ASP A 260 2.99 14.11 19.12
CA ASP A 260 3.23 15.48 19.60
C ASP A 260 2.63 15.70 21.01
N LEU A 261 1.40 15.23 21.24
CA LEU A 261 0.76 15.28 22.56
C LEU A 261 1.53 14.43 23.58
N LEU A 262 1.96 13.22 23.17
CA LEU A 262 2.78 12.34 24.02
C LEU A 262 4.08 13.00 24.39
N ALA A 263 4.79 13.60 23.43
CA ALA A 263 6.05 14.32 23.68
C ALA A 263 5.88 15.54 24.62
N LYS A 264 4.73 16.21 24.56
CA LYS A 264 4.41 17.33 25.47
C LYS A 264 4.10 16.85 26.90
N ARG A 265 3.44 15.68 27.04
CA ARG A 265 3.10 15.09 28.35
C ARG A 265 4.31 14.38 29.00
N HIS A 266 5.17 13.79 28.18
CA HIS A 266 6.33 12.98 28.57
C HIS A 266 7.56 13.38 27.75
N PRO A 267 8.16 14.55 28.04
CA PRO A 267 9.26 15.10 27.20
C PRO A 267 10.52 14.21 27.14
N GLU A 268 10.72 13.34 28.15
CA GLU A 268 11.85 12.42 28.25
C GLU A 268 11.71 11.18 27.35
N VAL A 269 10.49 10.85 26.86
CA VAL A 269 10.22 9.57 26.20
C VAL A 269 10.71 9.56 24.76
N LEU A 270 10.36 10.59 23.98
CA LEU A 270 10.64 10.62 22.55
C LEU A 270 11.88 11.46 22.24
N LYS A 271 12.93 10.83 21.69
CA LYS A 271 14.11 11.54 21.18
C LYS A 271 13.83 12.22 19.84
N ARG A 272 13.10 11.56 18.97
CA ARG A 272 12.70 12.06 17.64
C ARG A 272 11.36 11.42 17.26
N PHE A 273 10.56 12.17 16.56
CA PHE A 273 9.36 11.64 15.90
C PHE A 273 9.00 12.47 14.68
N GLY A 274 8.21 11.89 13.78
CA GLY A 274 7.73 12.56 12.58
C GLY A 274 6.80 11.66 11.79
N GLY A 275 6.16 12.24 10.79
CA GLY A 275 5.23 11.51 9.93
C GLY A 275 3.96 12.30 9.67
N HIS A 276 2.88 11.57 9.40
CA HIS A 276 1.58 12.08 9.00
C HIS A 276 0.45 11.41 9.80
N ALA A 277 -0.80 11.71 9.42
CA ALA A 277 -1.97 11.16 10.09
C ALA A 277 -1.98 9.62 10.16
N MET A 278 -1.67 8.94 9.06
CA MET A 278 -1.81 7.49 8.94
C MET A 278 -0.53 6.69 9.15
N ALA A 279 0.63 7.34 9.13
CA ALA A 279 1.93 6.70 9.32
C ALA A 279 2.92 7.67 9.97
N ALA A 280 3.60 7.21 11.01
CA ALA A 280 4.62 7.99 11.70
C ALA A 280 5.75 7.09 12.21
N GLY A 281 6.91 7.70 12.42
CA GLY A 281 8.06 7.05 13.04
C GLY A 281 8.47 7.77 14.31
N CYS A 282 9.04 7.04 15.26
CA CYS A 282 9.63 7.62 16.46
C CYS A 282 10.88 6.86 16.89
N THR A 283 11.69 7.52 17.72
CA THR A 283 12.89 6.94 18.32
C THR A 283 12.86 7.21 19.80
N LEU A 284 13.15 6.19 20.62
CA LEU A 284 13.19 6.29 22.08
C LEU A 284 14.27 5.36 22.68
N ASP A 285 14.64 5.59 23.93
CA ASP A 285 15.44 4.62 24.71
C ASP A 285 14.54 3.47 25.16
N GLU A 286 15.08 2.24 25.19
CA GLU A 286 14.33 1.05 25.57
C GLU A 286 13.69 1.14 26.96
N GLN A 287 14.37 1.79 27.91
CA GLN A 287 13.82 2.03 29.26
C GLN A 287 12.51 2.83 29.26
N HIS A 288 12.24 3.62 28.21
CA HIS A 288 11.02 4.41 28.08
C HIS A 288 9.90 3.71 27.31
N PHE A 289 10.11 2.48 26.83
CA PHE A 289 9.12 1.75 26.05
C PHE A 289 7.79 1.57 26.82
N ALA A 290 7.86 1.16 28.08
CA ALA A 290 6.64 0.96 28.88
C ALA A 290 5.87 2.29 29.12
N THR A 291 6.58 3.40 29.30
CA THR A 291 5.97 4.73 29.40
C THR A 291 5.34 5.15 28.09
N PHE A 292 6.01 4.90 26.97
CA PHE A 292 5.47 5.14 25.64
C PHE A 292 4.16 4.36 25.41
N ASP A 293 4.16 3.06 25.70
CA ASP A 293 2.97 2.20 25.51
C ASP A 293 1.79 2.71 26.33
N ALA A 294 1.97 2.97 27.63
CA ALA A 294 0.92 3.47 28.48
C ALA A 294 0.39 4.82 28.02
N ALA A 295 1.27 5.77 27.67
CA ALA A 295 0.88 7.10 27.20
C ALA A 295 0.19 7.05 25.83
N PHE A 296 0.63 6.18 24.93
CA PHE A 296 0.01 6.00 23.62
C PHE A 296 -1.40 5.41 23.74
N GLN A 297 -1.59 4.41 24.59
CA GLN A 297 -2.92 3.87 24.90
C GLN A 297 -3.83 4.90 25.54
N GLN A 298 -3.30 5.73 26.45
CA GLN A 298 -4.08 6.80 27.07
C GLN A 298 -4.56 7.82 26.02
N VAL A 299 -3.70 8.31 25.14
CA VAL A 299 -4.10 9.24 24.07
C VAL A 299 -5.14 8.60 23.16
N ALA A 300 -4.98 7.31 22.84
CA ALA A 300 -5.96 6.59 22.02
C ALA A 300 -7.31 6.47 22.73
N SER A 301 -7.33 6.19 24.03
CA SER A 301 -8.58 6.13 24.83
C SER A 301 -9.30 7.49 24.91
N GLU A 302 -8.54 8.59 24.92
CA GLU A 302 -9.11 9.94 24.95
C GLU A 302 -9.70 10.37 23.60
N TRP A 303 -9.14 9.90 22.49
CA TRP A 303 -9.49 10.37 21.15
C TRP A 303 -10.41 9.43 20.37
N LEU A 304 -10.43 8.14 20.69
CA LEU A 304 -11.17 7.12 19.95
C LEU A 304 -12.42 6.70 20.72
N ASP A 305 -13.55 6.77 20.06
CA ASP A 305 -14.82 6.21 20.52
C ASP A 305 -15.06 4.79 19.98
N ALA A 306 -16.10 4.13 20.48
CA ALA A 306 -16.47 2.78 20.06
C ALA A 306 -16.81 2.70 18.56
N ALA A 307 -17.36 3.78 17.98
CA ALA A 307 -17.69 3.82 16.56
C ALA A 307 -16.43 3.84 15.68
N THR A 308 -15.45 4.65 16.04
CA THR A 308 -14.15 4.72 15.35
C THR A 308 -13.35 3.42 15.50
N LEU A 309 -13.49 2.74 16.63
CA LEU A 309 -12.84 1.44 16.89
C LEU A 309 -13.55 0.26 16.21
N SER A 310 -14.75 0.48 15.64
CA SER A 310 -15.48 -0.52 14.86
C SER A 310 -15.07 -0.43 13.39
N ARG A 311 -14.66 -1.57 12.83
CA ARG A 311 -14.29 -1.62 11.40
C ARG A 311 -15.54 -1.44 10.54
N THR A 312 -15.57 -0.38 9.74
CA THR A 312 -16.62 -0.13 8.76
C THR A 312 -16.12 -0.45 7.38
N LEU A 313 -16.85 -1.28 6.63
CA LEU A 313 -16.61 -1.54 5.22
C LEU A 313 -17.60 -0.70 4.40
N LEU A 314 -17.07 0.16 3.53
CA LEU A 314 -17.87 0.90 2.56
C LEU A 314 -18.18 0.02 1.37
N SER A 315 -19.42 0.04 0.89
CA SER A 315 -19.85 -0.71 -0.29
C SER A 315 -20.50 0.22 -1.30
N ASP A 316 -20.48 -0.22 -2.56
CA ASP A 316 -21.15 0.43 -3.69
C ASP A 316 -22.60 -0.05 -3.87
N GLY A 317 -23.11 -0.82 -2.91
CA GLY A 317 -24.47 -1.38 -2.93
C GLY A 317 -24.54 -2.76 -3.55
N PRO A 318 -25.76 -3.25 -3.88
CA PRO A 318 -25.96 -4.56 -4.46
C PRO A 318 -25.51 -4.62 -5.93
N LEU A 319 -25.07 -5.79 -6.38
CA LEU A 319 -24.78 -6.05 -7.78
C LEU A 319 -26.04 -6.55 -8.51
N GLY A 320 -26.42 -5.90 -9.61
CA GLY A 320 -27.46 -6.45 -10.49
C GLY A 320 -27.05 -7.83 -11.02
N VAL A 321 -27.97 -8.81 -10.95
CA VAL A 321 -27.69 -10.20 -11.34
C VAL A 321 -27.16 -10.32 -12.77
N GLU A 322 -27.63 -9.45 -13.67
CA GLU A 322 -27.19 -9.35 -15.07
C GLU A 322 -25.72 -8.95 -15.21
N HIS A 323 -25.14 -8.32 -14.19
CA HIS A 323 -23.74 -7.90 -14.16
C HIS A 323 -22.80 -8.97 -13.59
N PHE A 324 -23.32 -10.10 -13.11
CA PHE A 324 -22.48 -11.21 -12.66
C PHE A 324 -21.96 -12.02 -13.85
N ASN A 325 -21.05 -11.45 -14.61
CA ASN A 325 -20.48 -12.03 -15.84
C ASN A 325 -19.02 -11.58 -16.05
N ALA A 326 -18.29 -12.30 -16.91
CA ALA A 326 -16.89 -12.02 -17.19
C ALA A 326 -16.67 -10.64 -17.84
N GLN A 327 -17.61 -10.14 -18.65
CA GLN A 327 -17.50 -8.83 -19.29
C GLN A 327 -17.45 -7.70 -18.24
N THR A 328 -18.27 -7.79 -17.19
CA THR A 328 -18.24 -6.85 -16.06
C THR A 328 -16.90 -6.90 -15.34
N VAL A 329 -16.37 -8.11 -15.04
CA VAL A 329 -15.06 -8.24 -14.39
C VAL A 329 -13.97 -7.62 -15.25
N HIS A 330 -13.93 -7.93 -16.54
CA HIS A 330 -12.93 -7.35 -17.44
C HIS A 330 -13.05 -5.82 -17.54
N ALA A 331 -14.27 -5.28 -17.52
CA ALA A 331 -14.48 -3.83 -17.51
C ALA A 331 -13.97 -3.17 -16.23
N LEU A 332 -14.14 -3.82 -15.07
CA LEU A 332 -13.59 -3.39 -13.80
C LEU A 332 -12.05 -3.51 -13.77
N ASP A 333 -11.50 -4.63 -14.21
CA ASP A 333 -10.05 -4.87 -14.23
C ASP A 333 -9.31 -3.94 -15.22
N ALA A 334 -10.01 -3.42 -16.23
CA ALA A 334 -9.45 -2.45 -17.16
C ALA A 334 -9.24 -1.07 -16.53
N GLN A 335 -9.89 -0.77 -15.41
CA GLN A 335 -9.76 0.51 -14.73
C GLN A 335 -8.49 0.59 -13.89
N VAL A 336 -8.13 1.80 -13.50
CA VAL A 336 -7.00 2.05 -12.59
C VAL A 336 -7.54 2.20 -11.18
N TRP A 337 -7.37 1.15 -10.39
CA TRP A 337 -7.72 1.11 -8.96
C TRP A 337 -6.48 1.24 -8.09
N GLY A 338 -6.64 1.79 -6.89
CA GLY A 338 -5.57 1.90 -5.88
C GLY A 338 -5.89 2.90 -4.79
N GLN A 339 -4.88 3.50 -4.20
CA GLN A 339 -5.00 4.37 -3.03
C GLN A 339 -6.02 5.51 -3.26
N ALA A 340 -7.01 5.61 -2.39
CA ALA A 340 -8.14 6.57 -2.43
C ALA A 340 -9.00 6.50 -3.72
N PHE A 341 -8.90 5.43 -4.48
CA PHE A 341 -9.77 5.05 -5.58
C PHE A 341 -9.84 3.54 -5.69
N GLU A 342 -10.46 2.93 -4.70
CA GLU A 342 -10.52 1.47 -4.57
C GLU A 342 -11.51 0.83 -5.56
N PRO A 343 -11.29 -0.45 -5.93
CA PRO A 343 -12.27 -1.19 -6.73
C PRO A 343 -13.58 -1.35 -5.96
N PRO A 344 -14.73 -1.42 -6.66
CA PRO A 344 -16.03 -1.50 -6.02
C PRO A 344 -16.19 -2.76 -5.18
N VAL A 345 -16.87 -2.60 -4.05
CA VAL A 345 -17.31 -3.67 -3.15
C VAL A 345 -18.82 -3.75 -3.21
N PHE A 346 -19.33 -4.90 -3.59
CA PHE A 346 -20.77 -5.18 -3.66
C PHE A 346 -21.25 -5.86 -2.38
N VAL A 347 -22.51 -5.67 -2.03
CA VAL A 347 -23.13 -6.30 -0.85
C VAL A 347 -24.49 -6.87 -1.22
N ASP A 348 -24.63 -8.20 -1.11
CA ASP A 348 -25.86 -8.91 -1.40
C ASP A 348 -26.18 -9.96 -0.32
N GLU A 349 -27.47 -10.25 -0.13
CA GLU A 349 -27.92 -11.40 0.64
C GLU A 349 -27.81 -12.66 -0.21
N VAL A 350 -27.21 -13.70 0.35
CA VAL A 350 -27.01 -14.98 -0.32
C VAL A 350 -27.39 -16.15 0.58
N GLU A 351 -27.85 -17.26 -0.04
CA GLU A 351 -28.02 -18.54 0.61
C GLU A 351 -26.80 -19.43 0.37
N VAL A 352 -26.18 -19.93 1.43
CA VAL A 352 -25.03 -20.84 1.35
C VAL A 352 -25.51 -22.26 1.03
N VAL A 353 -25.24 -22.72 -0.18
CA VAL A 353 -25.59 -24.07 -0.64
C VAL A 353 -24.58 -25.10 -0.12
N SER A 354 -23.30 -24.76 -0.12
CA SER A 354 -22.23 -25.57 0.44
C SER A 354 -21.02 -24.75 0.82
N GLN A 355 -20.23 -25.27 1.76
CA GLN A 355 -18.99 -24.65 2.21
C GLN A 355 -17.91 -25.69 2.45
N ARG A 356 -16.64 -25.37 2.16
CA ARG A 356 -15.50 -26.23 2.41
C ARG A 356 -14.21 -25.45 2.58
N LEU A 357 -13.30 -25.95 3.39
CA LEU A 357 -11.96 -25.41 3.52
C LEU A 357 -11.07 -25.78 2.32
N VAL A 358 -10.26 -24.84 1.90
CA VAL A 358 -9.23 -25.01 0.86
C VAL A 358 -7.90 -24.56 1.44
N GLY A 359 -6.89 -25.45 1.42
CA GLY A 359 -5.56 -25.16 1.98
C GLY A 359 -5.57 -24.81 3.47
N GLU A 360 -6.55 -25.32 4.22
CA GLU A 360 -6.73 -25.14 5.69
C GLU A 360 -6.92 -23.67 6.14
N LYS A 361 -6.85 -22.72 5.25
CA LYS A 361 -6.83 -21.27 5.56
C LYS A 361 -7.89 -20.45 4.82
N HIS A 362 -8.62 -21.05 3.89
CA HIS A 362 -9.54 -20.32 3.04
C HIS A 362 -10.88 -21.05 2.97
N LEU A 363 -11.97 -20.31 3.07
CA LEU A 363 -13.32 -20.86 2.94
C LEU A 363 -13.83 -20.69 1.53
N LYS A 364 -14.06 -21.80 0.82
CA LYS A 364 -14.75 -21.81 -0.47
C LYS A 364 -16.23 -22.08 -0.26
N LEU A 365 -17.06 -21.21 -0.82
CA LEU A 365 -18.53 -21.27 -0.73
C LEU A 365 -19.12 -21.50 -2.12
N SER A 366 -20.23 -22.22 -2.16
CA SER A 366 -21.18 -22.17 -3.25
C SER A 366 -22.43 -21.47 -2.72
N VAL A 367 -22.77 -20.32 -3.29
CA VAL A 367 -23.87 -19.48 -2.81
C VAL A 367 -24.94 -19.33 -3.88
N ARG A 368 -26.21 -19.24 -3.46
CA ARG A 368 -27.33 -18.93 -4.37
C ARG A 368 -27.49 -17.42 -4.44
N PHE A 369 -27.23 -16.85 -5.63
CA PHE A 369 -27.39 -15.44 -5.94
C PHE A 369 -28.19 -15.29 -7.23
N GLY A 370 -29.28 -14.52 -7.20
CA GLY A 370 -30.18 -14.35 -8.35
C GLY A 370 -30.79 -15.67 -8.86
N GLY A 371 -31.07 -16.63 -7.95
CA GLY A 371 -31.60 -17.94 -8.30
C GLY A 371 -30.57 -18.93 -8.87
N VAL A 372 -29.33 -18.55 -9.08
CA VAL A 372 -28.25 -19.38 -9.65
C VAL A 372 -27.16 -19.62 -8.62
N VAL A 373 -26.60 -20.82 -8.61
CA VAL A 373 -25.45 -21.15 -7.74
C VAL A 373 -24.18 -20.52 -8.30
N ARG A 374 -23.48 -19.76 -7.47
CA ARG A 374 -22.24 -19.04 -7.81
C ARG A 374 -21.12 -19.45 -6.87
N ASP A 375 -19.89 -19.40 -7.36
CA ASP A 375 -18.70 -19.63 -6.55
C ASP A 375 -18.31 -18.35 -5.76
N ALA A 376 -17.94 -18.55 -4.49
CA ALA A 376 -17.33 -17.52 -3.66
C ALA A 376 -16.13 -18.09 -2.91
N ILE A 377 -15.14 -17.25 -2.64
CA ILE A 377 -13.96 -17.60 -1.86
C ILE A 377 -13.64 -16.50 -0.83
N TRP A 378 -13.41 -16.92 0.40
CA TRP A 378 -12.97 -16.03 1.49
C TRP A 378 -11.55 -16.39 1.90
N PHE A 379 -10.61 -15.59 1.47
CA PHE A 379 -9.21 -15.79 1.79
C PHE A 379 -8.90 -15.47 3.25
N GLY A 380 -8.16 -16.35 3.92
CA GLY A 380 -7.76 -16.15 5.32
C GLY A 380 -8.86 -16.36 6.35
N HIS A 381 -10.02 -16.88 5.94
CA HIS A 381 -11.14 -17.25 6.80
C HIS A 381 -11.30 -18.77 6.82
N SER A 382 -11.29 -19.38 8.00
CA SER A 382 -11.36 -20.82 8.19
C SER A 382 -12.62 -21.30 8.91
N GLU A 383 -13.38 -20.37 9.48
CA GLU A 383 -14.59 -20.72 10.24
C GLU A 383 -15.80 -20.91 9.33
N PRO A 384 -16.70 -21.85 9.66
CA PRO A 384 -17.97 -22.00 8.96
C PRO A 384 -18.83 -20.75 9.08
N VAL A 385 -19.68 -20.51 8.07
CA VAL A 385 -20.62 -19.40 8.05
C VAL A 385 -22.07 -19.91 8.07
N ASP A 386 -23.01 -19.04 8.41
CA ASP A 386 -24.43 -19.33 8.46
C ASP A 386 -25.03 -19.67 7.09
N ALA A 387 -26.19 -20.32 7.09
CA ALA A 387 -26.90 -20.73 5.87
C ALA A 387 -27.37 -19.55 5.02
N THR A 388 -27.64 -18.41 5.64
CA THR A 388 -28.03 -17.15 4.96
C THR A 388 -27.25 -16.02 5.58
N LEU A 389 -26.63 -15.18 4.75
CA LEU A 389 -25.82 -14.07 5.23
C LEU A 389 -25.70 -12.96 4.16
N ARG A 390 -25.34 -11.78 4.59
CA ARG A 390 -24.95 -10.68 3.71
C ARG A 390 -23.44 -10.76 3.43
N LEU A 391 -23.08 -10.97 2.17
CA LEU A 391 -21.69 -10.96 1.73
C LEU A 391 -21.32 -9.59 1.17
N ALA A 392 -20.22 -9.04 1.68
CA ALA A 392 -19.48 -7.98 1.01
C ALA A 392 -18.36 -8.63 0.17
N TYR A 393 -18.34 -8.35 -1.12
CA TYR A 393 -17.45 -9.04 -2.05
C TYR A 393 -17.02 -8.18 -3.24
N ARG A 394 -15.92 -8.60 -3.87
CA ARG A 394 -15.51 -8.13 -5.20
C ARG A 394 -15.69 -9.23 -6.21
N LEU A 395 -15.89 -8.87 -7.48
CA LEU A 395 -15.92 -9.83 -8.57
C LEU A 395 -14.49 -10.16 -9.03
N SER A 396 -14.28 -11.43 -9.36
CA SER A 396 -13.02 -11.91 -9.96
C SER A 396 -13.33 -13.00 -10.99
N VAL A 397 -12.44 -13.16 -11.96
CA VAL A 397 -12.43 -14.31 -12.86
C VAL A 397 -11.41 -15.32 -12.35
N ASP A 398 -11.89 -16.53 -12.03
CA ASP A 398 -11.03 -17.69 -11.81
C ASP A 398 -10.78 -18.37 -13.15
N ALA A 399 -9.52 -18.38 -13.60
CA ALA A 399 -9.09 -18.98 -14.86
C ALA A 399 -8.47 -20.40 -14.68
N TYR A 400 -8.77 -21.07 -13.55
CA TYR A 400 -8.22 -22.39 -13.27
C TYR A 400 -8.67 -23.42 -14.31
N ASN A 401 -7.73 -24.23 -14.83
CA ASN A 401 -7.93 -25.22 -15.90
C ASN A 401 -8.44 -24.65 -17.24
N GLY A 402 -8.10 -23.39 -17.59
CA GLY A 402 -8.44 -22.80 -18.89
C GLY A 402 -9.92 -22.44 -19.08
N ARG A 403 -10.73 -22.50 -18.02
CA ARG A 403 -12.12 -22.07 -18.03
C ARG A 403 -12.26 -20.82 -17.14
N GLU A 404 -12.72 -19.75 -17.74
CA GLU A 404 -13.04 -18.53 -16.99
C GLU A 404 -14.37 -18.72 -16.25
N ARG A 405 -14.32 -18.58 -14.91
CA ARG A 405 -15.51 -18.58 -14.05
C ARG A 405 -15.51 -17.32 -13.22
N VAL A 406 -16.64 -16.62 -13.22
CA VAL A 406 -16.81 -15.47 -12.32
C VAL A 406 -17.08 -15.99 -10.92
N GLN A 407 -16.37 -15.44 -9.94
CA GLN A 407 -16.56 -15.76 -8.53
C GLN A 407 -16.58 -14.47 -7.68
N MET A 408 -17.20 -14.59 -6.51
CA MET A 408 -17.13 -13.57 -5.46
C MET A 408 -15.85 -13.78 -4.66
N VAL A 409 -15.04 -12.74 -4.50
CA VAL A 409 -13.95 -12.70 -3.51
C VAL A 409 -14.49 -11.97 -2.29
N VAL A 410 -14.72 -12.72 -1.21
CA VAL A 410 -15.37 -12.20 -0.01
C VAL A 410 -14.41 -11.33 0.80
N GLU A 411 -14.87 -10.14 1.17
CA GLU A 411 -14.15 -9.17 2.03
C GLU A 411 -14.67 -9.21 3.48
N ALA A 412 -15.98 -9.42 3.64
CA ALA A 412 -16.66 -9.55 4.94
C ALA A 412 -18.01 -10.24 4.79
N ALA A 413 -18.56 -10.69 5.93
CA ALA A 413 -19.93 -11.18 6.04
C ALA A 413 -20.59 -10.67 7.32
N ALA A 414 -21.94 -10.54 7.30
CA ALA A 414 -22.77 -10.16 8.43
C ALA A 414 -24.11 -10.90 8.40
#